data_12e71ad51d3399f45b1c6113195bb188
#
_entry.id   12e71ad51d3399f45b1c6113195bb188
#
_cell.length_a   1.000
_cell.length_b   1.000
_cell.length_c   1.000
_cell.angle_alpha   90.00
_cell.angle_beta   90.00
_cell.angle_gamma   90.00
#
_symmetry.space_group_name_H-M   'P 1'
#
loop_
_entity.id
_entity.type
_entity.pdbx_description
1 polymer ?
#
loop_
_entity_poly.entity_id
_entity_poly.type
_entity_poly.pdbx_seq_one_letter_code
_entity_poly.pdbx_strand_id
1 'polypeptide(L)' 'MAWEYRVISPQRDFKISLEEDLERHLNSLGRTGWELVAVTDTIESGFRMYLKRERPAR' A
#
# COMPACT_ATOMS: atom_id res chain seq x y z
N MET A 1 -6.52 -15.94 -14.97
CA MET A 1 -5.87 -15.28 -13.84
C MET A 1 -6.74 -14.17 -13.32
N ALA A 2 -6.85 -14.07 -12.01
CA ALA A 2 -7.64 -13.02 -11.39
C ALA A 2 -6.74 -12.19 -10.47
N TRP A 3 -7.08 -10.91 -10.33
CA TRP A 3 -6.37 -10.02 -9.44
C TRP A 3 -7.25 -9.69 -8.25
N GLU A 4 -6.61 -9.56 -7.13
CA GLU A 4 -7.24 -9.12 -5.89
C GLU A 4 -6.70 -7.73 -5.58
N TYR A 5 -7.59 -6.78 -5.26
CA TYR A 5 -7.20 -5.39 -5.01
C TYR A 5 -7.44 -5.01 -3.57
N ARG A 6 -6.58 -4.14 -3.09
CA ARG A 6 -6.69 -3.61 -1.74
C ARG A 6 -6.38 -2.13 -1.75
N VAL A 7 -7.19 -1.38 -1.02
CA VAL A 7 -6.97 0.06 -0.84
C VAL A 7 -6.76 0.31 0.64
N ILE A 8 -5.65 0.95 0.97
CA ILE A 8 -5.35 1.28 2.36
C ILE A 8 -4.98 2.74 2.51
N SER A 9 -5.26 3.28 3.69
CA SER A 9 -4.82 4.62 4.08
C SER A 9 -3.89 4.44 5.27
N PRO A 10 -2.57 4.42 5.03
CA PRO A 10 -1.62 4.17 6.11
C PRO A 10 -1.59 5.31 7.10
N GLN A 11 -1.48 4.97 8.37
CA GLN A 11 -1.35 5.96 9.42
C GLN A 11 0.07 6.51 9.39
N ARG A 12 0.19 7.83 9.35
CA ARG A 12 1.48 8.51 9.25
C ARG A 12 2.21 8.48 10.59
N ASP A 13 3.44 8.04 10.58
CA ASP A 13 4.33 8.11 11.74
C ASP A 13 5.28 9.29 11.54
N PHE A 14 5.05 10.35 12.30
CA PHE A 14 5.82 11.59 12.16
C PHE A 14 7.21 11.52 12.82
N LYS A 15 7.55 10.41 13.44
CA LYS A 15 8.87 10.22 14.04
C LYS A 15 9.92 9.84 13.00
N ILE A 16 9.49 9.42 11.83
CA ILE A 16 10.38 9.03 10.74
C ILE A 16 10.03 9.82 9.49
N SER A 17 10.91 9.80 8.51
CA SER A 17 10.66 10.51 7.25
C SER A 17 9.49 9.88 6.52
N LEU A 18 8.90 10.63 5.61
CA LEU A 18 7.79 10.13 4.79
C LEU A 18 8.24 8.92 3.95
N GLU A 19 9.41 9.02 3.35
CA GLU A 19 9.94 7.94 2.52
C GLU A 19 10.11 6.66 3.33
N GLU A 20 10.66 6.77 4.52
CA GLU A 20 10.88 5.62 5.39
C GLU A 20 9.56 5.00 5.84
N ASP A 21 8.59 5.85 6.16
CA ASP A 21 7.27 5.40 6.58
C ASP A 21 6.56 4.63 5.47
N LEU A 22 6.56 5.17 4.25
CA LEU A 22 5.95 4.51 3.10
C LEU A 22 6.67 3.20 2.77
N GLU A 23 7.99 3.21 2.86
CA GLU A 23 8.79 2.02 2.59
C GLU A 23 8.46 0.89 3.56
N ARG A 24 8.28 1.20 4.83
CA ARG A 24 7.85 0.22 5.83
C ARG A 24 6.53 -0.43 5.48
N HIS A 25 5.55 0.40 5.13
CA HIS A 25 4.23 -0.10 4.75
C HIS A 25 4.31 -0.98 3.51
N LEU A 26 5.05 -0.54 2.51
CA LEU A 26 5.19 -1.29 1.27
C LEU A 26 5.90 -2.61 1.46
N ASN A 27 6.97 -2.61 2.26
CA ASN A 27 7.70 -3.85 2.52
C ASN A 27 6.86 -4.85 3.30
N SER A 28 6.07 -4.36 4.24
CA SER A 28 5.17 -5.22 5.01
C SER A 28 4.14 -5.87 4.10
N LEU A 29 3.56 -5.11 3.21
CA LEU A 29 2.56 -5.62 2.27
C LEU A 29 3.18 -6.54 1.23
N GLY A 30 4.38 -6.20 0.77
CA GLY A 30 5.11 -7.02 -0.22
C GLY A 30 5.41 -8.41 0.28
N ARG A 31 5.61 -8.57 1.59
CA ARG A 31 5.87 -9.89 2.18
C ARG A 31 4.70 -10.84 2.02
N THR A 32 3.50 -10.30 1.87
CA THR A 32 2.30 -11.10 1.67
C THR A 32 1.85 -11.12 0.21
N GLY A 33 2.71 -10.66 -0.68
CA GLY A 33 2.48 -10.74 -2.12
C GLY A 33 1.80 -9.55 -2.76
N TRP A 34 1.59 -8.48 -1.99
CA TRP A 34 0.95 -7.28 -2.53
C TRP A 34 1.92 -6.43 -3.33
N GLU A 35 1.45 -5.93 -4.44
CA GLU A 35 2.21 -5.04 -5.33
C GLU A 35 1.52 -3.70 -5.40
N LEU A 36 2.29 -2.63 -5.27
CA LEU A 36 1.74 -1.29 -5.34
C LEU A 36 1.39 -0.92 -6.78
N VAL A 37 0.17 -0.45 -6.98
CA VAL A 37 -0.31 0.01 -8.28
C VAL A 37 -0.23 1.52 -8.36
N ALA A 38 -0.68 2.21 -7.32
CA ALA A 38 -0.73 3.67 -7.32
C ALA A 38 -0.80 4.20 -5.90
N VAL A 39 -0.36 5.43 -5.72
CA VAL A 39 -0.52 6.17 -4.48
C VAL A 39 -1.15 7.50 -4.82
N THR A 40 -2.19 7.86 -4.10
CA THR A 40 -2.80 9.19 -4.21
C THR A 40 -2.64 9.93 -2.90
N ASP A 41 -2.59 11.24 -3.00
CA ASP A 41 -2.45 12.11 -1.85
C ASP A 41 -3.56 13.14 -1.89
N THR A 42 -4.34 13.22 -0.82
CA THR A 42 -5.38 14.24 -0.71
C THR A 42 -5.20 15.00 0.58
N ILE A 43 -5.56 16.28 0.58
CA ILE A 43 -5.44 17.12 1.75
C ILE A 43 -6.30 16.59 2.90
N GLU A 44 -7.46 16.05 2.57
CA GLU A 44 -8.42 15.63 3.59
C GLU A 44 -8.09 14.27 4.21
N SER A 45 -7.64 13.32 3.41
CA SER A 45 -7.46 11.94 3.86
C SER A 45 -6.02 11.45 3.86
N GLY A 46 -5.06 12.29 3.46
CA GLY A 46 -3.66 11.90 3.40
C GLY A 46 -3.40 10.94 2.26
N PHE A 47 -2.50 10.00 2.48
CA PHE A 47 -2.11 9.06 1.44
C PHE A 47 -3.07 7.88 1.36
N ARG A 48 -3.33 7.44 0.13
CA ARG A 48 -4.12 6.24 -0.10
C ARG A 48 -3.34 5.37 -1.09
N MET A 49 -3.11 4.13 -0.69
CA MET A 49 -2.36 3.18 -1.51
C MET A 49 -3.30 2.17 -2.14
N TYR A 50 -3.10 1.93 -3.42
CA TYR A 50 -3.85 0.95 -4.18
C TYR A 50 -2.91 -0.19 -4.53
N LEU A 51 -3.26 -1.40 -4.08
CA LEU A 51 -2.40 -2.56 -4.25
C LEU A 51 -3.16 -3.68 -4.94
N LYS A 52 -2.41 -4.59 -5.53
CA LYS A 52 -2.99 -5.77 -6.15
C LYS A 52 -2.10 -6.97 -5.85
N ARG A 53 -2.69 -8.13 -5.93
CA ARG A 53 -1.93 -9.37 -5.94
C ARG A 53 -2.69 -10.40 -6.74
N GLU A 54 -1.97 -11.37 -7.28
CA GLU A 54 -2.57 -12.42 -8.06
C GLU A 54 -3.31 -13.37 -7.13
N ARG A 55 -4.56 -13.67 -7.49
CA ARG A 55 -5.33 -14.67 -6.76
C ARG A 55 -4.99 -16.03 -7.31
N PRO A 56 -4.69 -17.01 -6.44
CA PRO A 56 -4.45 -18.35 -6.91
C PRO A 56 -5.68 -18.90 -7.58
N ALA A 57 -5.47 -19.56 -8.72
CA ALA A 57 -6.54 -20.27 -9.39
C ALA A 57 -6.89 -21.50 -8.58
N ARG A 58 -8.15 -21.82 -8.56
CA ARG A 58 -8.61 -23.02 -7.89
C ARG A 58 -9.22 -23.98 -8.86
#